data_a65e836b8549ace0c79ffb66b6e9cdda
#
_entry.id   a65e836b8549ace0c79ffb66b6e9cdda
#
_cell.length_a   1.000
_cell.length_b   1.000
_cell.length_c   1.000
_cell.angle_alpha   90.00
_cell.angle_beta   90.00
_cell.angle_gamma   90.00
#
_symmetry.space_group_name_H-M   'P 1'
#
loop_
_entity.id
_entity.type
_entity.pdbx_description
1 polymer ?
#
loop_
_entity_poly.entity_id
_entity_poly.type
_entity_poly.pdbx_seq_one_letter_code
_entity_poly.pdbx_strand_id
1 'polypeptide(L)'
;DSWITLRSFAVGAGMVGLYDDPAKREKLKPAAIYEIERGMAMSALDVHKASMIRSDWFLRASELFEVYDVLVLPSAQVWPFDVNLVNPASIDGQQMDTYHRWMEVVIAPGLLGLPVVNIPIGFGGPNDMPMGLQLIGKRGSDAKLLRMAQTWHETTLWPEKRPPLF
;
A
#
# COMPACT_ATOMS: atom_id res chain seq x y z
N ASP A 1 0.00 -10.22 -8.30
CA ASP A 1 1.13 -10.36 -9.24
C ASP A 1 1.41 -9.07 -10.03
N SER A 2 0.40 -8.43 -10.67
CA SER A 2 0.62 -7.24 -11.51
C SER A 2 1.36 -6.11 -10.78
N TRP A 3 0.94 -5.76 -9.56
CA TRP A 3 1.59 -4.71 -8.78
C TRP A 3 3.05 -5.03 -8.46
N ILE A 4 3.34 -6.27 -8.01
CA ILE A 4 4.70 -6.68 -7.68
C ILE A 4 5.59 -6.59 -8.92
N THR A 5 5.10 -7.03 -10.08
CA THR A 5 5.82 -6.96 -11.35
C THR A 5 6.11 -5.51 -11.76
N LEU A 6 5.08 -4.65 -11.76
CA LEU A 6 5.26 -3.24 -12.15
C LEU A 6 6.12 -2.47 -11.15
N ARG A 7 6.02 -2.77 -9.86
CA ARG A 7 6.86 -2.18 -8.83
C ARG A 7 8.33 -2.59 -9.00
N SER A 8 8.61 -3.89 -9.09
CA SER A 8 9.98 -4.37 -9.25
C SER A 8 10.62 -3.83 -10.53
N PHE A 9 9.86 -3.73 -11.62
CA PHE A 9 10.32 -3.09 -12.86
C PHE A 9 10.69 -1.62 -12.63
N ALA A 10 9.81 -0.85 -12.00
CA ALA A 10 10.06 0.57 -11.73
C ALA A 10 11.23 0.80 -10.78
N VAL A 11 11.34 0.00 -9.70
CA VAL A 11 12.46 0.06 -8.75
C VAL A 11 13.76 -0.35 -9.43
N GLY A 12 13.76 -1.45 -10.19
CA GLY A 12 14.92 -1.91 -10.95
C GLY A 12 15.43 -0.83 -11.90
N ALA A 13 14.54 -0.27 -12.73
CA ALA A 13 14.91 0.79 -13.67
C ALA A 13 15.45 2.05 -12.96
N GLY A 14 14.86 2.43 -11.82
CA GLY A 14 15.25 3.64 -11.07
C GLY A 14 16.51 3.50 -10.23
N MET A 15 16.89 2.28 -9.83
CA MET A 15 17.97 2.03 -8.86
C MET A 15 19.14 1.21 -9.40
N VAL A 16 19.13 0.81 -10.68
CA VAL A 16 20.22 0.03 -11.29
C VAL A 16 21.58 0.69 -11.11
N GLY A 17 21.68 2.01 -11.25
CA GLY A 17 22.93 2.73 -11.07
C GLY A 17 23.47 2.76 -9.62
N LEU A 18 22.60 2.53 -8.63
CA LEU A 18 23.02 2.32 -7.23
C LEU A 18 23.48 0.87 -7.01
N TYR A 19 22.85 -0.05 -7.70
CA TYR A 19 23.16 -1.49 -7.63
C TYR A 19 24.49 -1.83 -8.30
N ASP A 20 24.81 -1.21 -9.43
CA ASP A 20 26.02 -1.46 -10.20
C ASP A 20 27.28 -0.86 -9.53
N ASP A 21 27.13 0.11 -8.63
CA ASP A 21 28.20 0.67 -7.83
C ASP A 21 28.37 -0.12 -6.52
N PRO A 22 29.47 -0.89 -6.32
CA PRO A 22 29.64 -1.73 -5.15
C PRO A 22 29.54 -1.00 -3.81
N ALA A 23 30.08 0.24 -3.74
CA ALA A 23 30.07 1.04 -2.52
C ALA A 23 28.66 1.56 -2.15
N LYS A 24 27.79 1.73 -3.14
CA LYS A 24 26.39 2.11 -2.94
C LYS A 24 25.52 0.87 -2.70
N ARG A 25 25.77 -0.21 -3.43
CA ARG A 25 25.06 -1.49 -3.28
C ARG A 25 25.14 -2.03 -1.85
N GLU A 26 26.29 -1.95 -1.22
CA GLU A 26 26.50 -2.39 0.18
C GLU A 26 25.57 -1.68 1.18
N LYS A 27 25.11 -0.47 0.84
CA LYS A 27 24.20 0.32 1.67
C LYS A 27 22.71 0.05 1.38
N LEU A 28 22.39 -0.73 0.36
CA LEU A 28 21.03 -1.08 0.02
C LEU A 28 20.46 -2.11 1.00
N LYS A 29 19.19 -1.94 1.38
CA LYS A 29 18.47 -2.95 2.16
C LYS A 29 18.25 -4.21 1.32
N PRO A 30 18.21 -5.41 1.93
CA PRO A 30 17.94 -6.67 1.22
C PRO A 30 16.66 -6.62 0.36
N ALA A 31 15.59 -6.00 0.86
CA ALA A 31 14.35 -5.83 0.11
C ALA A 31 14.52 -4.97 -1.16
N ALA A 32 15.39 -3.94 -1.14
CA ALA A 32 15.70 -3.14 -2.32
C ALA A 32 16.50 -3.95 -3.35
N ILE A 33 17.50 -4.71 -2.89
CA ILE A 33 18.30 -5.61 -3.75
C ILE A 33 17.38 -6.62 -4.44
N TYR A 34 16.49 -7.27 -3.68
CA TYR A 34 15.51 -8.21 -4.23
C TYR A 34 14.65 -7.60 -5.33
N GLU A 35 14.14 -6.37 -5.11
CA GLU A 35 13.33 -5.65 -6.10
C GLU A 35 14.10 -5.32 -7.37
N ILE A 36 15.36 -4.87 -7.22
CA ILE A 36 16.22 -4.50 -8.35
C ILE A 36 16.52 -5.76 -9.19
N GLU A 37 17.01 -6.83 -8.56
CA GLU A 37 17.36 -8.07 -9.25
C GLU A 37 16.16 -8.67 -9.97
N ARG A 38 14.99 -8.69 -9.31
CA ARG A 38 13.73 -9.12 -9.92
C ARG A 38 13.35 -8.25 -11.13
N GLY A 39 13.45 -6.91 -10.99
CA GLY A 39 13.15 -5.97 -12.08
C GLY A 39 14.05 -6.16 -13.29
N MET A 40 15.35 -6.36 -13.06
CA MET A 40 16.35 -6.60 -14.12
C MET A 40 16.13 -7.94 -14.85
N ALA A 41 15.59 -8.94 -14.17
CA ALA A 41 15.32 -10.26 -14.75
C ALA A 41 14.02 -10.32 -15.58
N MET A 42 13.18 -9.28 -15.56
CA MET A 42 11.90 -9.28 -16.27
C MET A 42 12.07 -9.06 -17.77
N SER A 43 11.23 -9.75 -18.54
CA SER A 43 11.06 -9.44 -19.95
C SER A 43 10.06 -8.29 -20.17
N ALA A 44 10.15 -7.61 -21.30
CA ALA A 44 9.15 -6.61 -21.71
C ALA A 44 7.73 -7.21 -21.77
N LEU A 45 7.63 -8.50 -22.09
CA LEU A 45 6.35 -9.21 -22.15
C LEU A 45 5.72 -9.39 -20.75
N ASP A 46 6.52 -9.60 -19.72
CA ASP A 46 6.03 -9.70 -18.33
C ASP A 46 5.45 -8.36 -17.88
N VAL A 47 6.14 -7.26 -18.17
CA VAL A 47 5.68 -5.90 -17.87
C VAL A 47 4.41 -5.56 -18.64
N HIS A 48 4.33 -5.96 -19.92
CA HIS A 48 3.13 -5.78 -20.73
C HIS A 48 1.93 -6.53 -20.17
N LYS A 49 2.08 -7.81 -19.84
CA LYS A 49 1.02 -8.63 -19.20
C LYS A 49 0.56 -8.02 -17.87
N ALA A 50 1.49 -7.57 -17.04
CA ALA A 50 1.16 -6.89 -15.79
C ALA A 50 0.36 -5.60 -16.01
N SER A 51 0.71 -4.83 -17.03
CA SER A 51 -0.03 -3.61 -17.42
C SER A 51 -1.44 -3.91 -17.92
N MET A 52 -1.63 -5.00 -18.66
CA MET A 52 -2.96 -5.47 -19.09
C MET A 52 -3.84 -5.80 -17.86
N ILE A 53 -3.33 -6.59 -16.92
CA ILE A 53 -4.05 -6.92 -15.68
C ILE A 53 -4.44 -5.66 -14.92
N ARG A 54 -3.53 -4.67 -14.82
CA ARG A 54 -3.84 -3.39 -14.18
C ARG A 54 -5.00 -2.67 -14.88
N SER A 55 -5.02 -2.68 -16.19
CA SER A 55 -6.09 -2.04 -17.00
C SER A 55 -7.45 -2.72 -16.75
N ASP A 56 -7.48 -4.05 -16.73
CA ASP A 56 -8.70 -4.80 -16.44
C ASP A 56 -9.20 -4.51 -15.01
N TRP A 57 -8.31 -4.41 -14.06
CA TRP A 57 -8.66 -4.05 -12.69
C TRP A 57 -9.23 -2.63 -12.60
N PHE A 58 -8.66 -1.69 -13.37
CA PHE A 58 -9.17 -0.32 -13.42
C PHE A 58 -10.61 -0.27 -13.95
N LEU A 59 -10.93 -1.04 -15.00
CA LEU A 59 -12.29 -1.14 -15.53
C LEU A 59 -13.26 -1.67 -14.48
N ARG A 60 -12.92 -2.76 -13.79
CA ARG A 60 -13.73 -3.34 -12.72
C ARG A 60 -13.94 -2.37 -11.55
N ALA A 61 -12.89 -1.65 -11.14
CA ALA A 61 -13.02 -0.64 -10.11
C ALA A 61 -13.92 0.52 -10.54
N SER A 62 -13.87 0.91 -11.83
CA SER A 62 -14.75 1.94 -12.38
C SER A 62 -16.23 1.53 -12.31
N GLU A 63 -16.55 0.27 -12.57
CA GLU A 63 -17.92 -0.27 -12.44
C GLU A 63 -18.43 -0.17 -10.99
N LEU A 64 -17.57 -0.43 -9.99
CA LEU A 64 -17.95 -0.27 -8.58
C LEU A 64 -18.34 1.19 -8.26
N PHE A 65 -17.64 2.16 -8.83
CA PHE A 65 -17.93 3.57 -8.61
C PHE A 65 -19.15 4.12 -9.37
N GLU A 66 -19.81 3.31 -10.21
CA GLU A 66 -21.14 3.63 -10.74
C GLU A 66 -22.24 3.37 -9.69
N VAL A 67 -21.94 2.54 -8.68
CA VAL A 67 -22.88 2.13 -7.62
C VAL A 67 -22.51 2.75 -6.27
N TYR A 68 -21.22 2.82 -5.96
CA TYR A 68 -20.72 3.27 -4.66
C TYR A 68 -19.98 4.60 -4.75
N ASP A 69 -20.21 5.46 -3.78
CA ASP A 69 -19.55 6.76 -3.66
C ASP A 69 -18.08 6.65 -3.24
N VAL A 70 -17.77 5.65 -2.44
CA VAL A 70 -16.44 5.39 -1.86
C VAL A 70 -16.31 3.90 -1.55
N LEU A 71 -15.12 3.37 -1.72
CA LEU A 71 -14.74 2.06 -1.21
C LEU A 71 -13.92 2.25 0.07
N VAL A 72 -14.07 1.35 1.01
CA VAL A 72 -13.46 1.47 2.34
C VAL A 72 -12.70 0.21 2.69
N LEU A 73 -11.43 0.37 3.08
CA LEU A 73 -10.55 -0.72 3.54
C LEU A 73 -9.77 -0.28 4.78
N PRO A 74 -9.33 -1.20 5.64
CA PRO A 74 -8.38 -0.84 6.69
C PRO A 74 -7.08 -0.30 6.09
N SER A 75 -6.37 0.56 6.83
CA SER A 75 -5.07 1.11 6.38
C SER A 75 -3.92 0.11 6.48
N ALA A 76 -4.09 -0.95 7.25
CA ALA A 76 -3.13 -2.05 7.41
C ALA A 76 -3.86 -3.37 7.66
N GLN A 77 -3.19 -4.49 7.34
CA GLN A 77 -3.72 -5.84 7.58
C GLN A 77 -3.51 -6.31 9.02
N VAL A 78 -2.68 -5.60 9.77
CA VAL A 78 -2.29 -5.91 11.16
C VAL A 78 -2.28 -4.66 12.00
N TRP A 79 -2.44 -4.83 13.30
CA TRP A 79 -2.13 -3.79 14.27
C TRP A 79 -0.63 -3.47 14.26
N PRO A 80 -0.22 -2.28 14.72
CA PRO A 80 1.20 -1.98 14.91
C PRO A 80 1.90 -3.09 15.70
N PHE A 81 3.06 -3.51 15.21
CA PHE A 81 3.88 -4.59 15.77
C PHE A 81 5.23 -4.06 16.26
N ASP A 82 6.03 -4.91 16.91
CA ASP A 82 7.33 -4.53 17.47
C ASP A 82 8.22 -3.83 16.42
N VAL A 83 8.76 -2.67 16.77
CA VAL A 83 9.62 -1.83 15.92
C VAL A 83 10.90 -2.54 15.47
N ASN A 84 11.34 -3.56 16.20
CA ASN A 84 12.51 -4.38 15.84
C ASN A 84 12.22 -5.41 14.75
N LEU A 85 10.96 -5.65 14.40
CA LEU A 85 10.57 -6.52 13.30
C LEU A 85 10.54 -5.75 11.98
N VAL A 86 11.08 -6.32 10.93
CA VAL A 86 10.98 -5.75 9.57
C VAL A 86 9.55 -5.83 9.07
N ASN A 87 8.89 -6.97 9.31
CA ASN A 87 7.48 -7.23 9.04
C ASN A 87 7.02 -8.48 9.82
N PRO A 88 5.70 -8.70 9.99
CA PRO A 88 5.20 -9.93 10.56
C PRO A 88 5.62 -11.15 9.74
N ALA A 89 5.98 -12.25 10.38
CA ALA A 89 6.31 -13.49 9.70
C ALA A 89 5.06 -14.19 9.11
N SER A 90 3.92 -14.04 9.79
CA SER A 90 2.64 -14.57 9.33
C SER A 90 1.48 -13.70 9.79
N ILE A 91 0.37 -13.74 9.06
CA ILE A 91 -0.90 -13.09 9.39
C ILE A 91 -2.00 -14.14 9.22
N ASP A 92 -2.77 -14.40 10.27
CA ASP A 92 -3.85 -15.39 10.27
C ASP A 92 -3.43 -16.76 9.70
N GLY A 93 -2.25 -17.23 10.10
CA GLY A 93 -1.67 -18.49 9.63
C GLY A 93 -1.01 -18.45 8.24
N GLN A 94 -1.20 -17.39 7.46
CA GLN A 94 -0.55 -17.23 6.15
C GLN A 94 0.84 -16.65 6.31
N GLN A 95 1.85 -17.34 5.78
CA GLN A 95 3.23 -16.88 5.79
C GLN A 95 3.42 -15.63 4.89
N MET A 96 4.20 -14.68 5.36
CA MET A 96 4.59 -13.49 4.60
C MET A 96 5.87 -13.80 3.83
N ASP A 97 5.72 -14.33 2.63
CA ASP A 97 6.80 -14.77 1.74
C ASP A 97 7.63 -13.64 1.15
N THR A 98 7.10 -12.42 1.17
CA THR A 98 7.78 -11.21 0.70
C THR A 98 7.45 -10.03 1.60
N TYR A 99 8.31 -9.00 1.59
CA TYR A 99 8.05 -7.74 2.28
C TYR A 99 6.71 -7.10 1.90
N HIS A 100 6.17 -7.35 0.72
CA HIS A 100 4.94 -6.72 0.24
C HIS A 100 3.67 -7.41 0.74
N ARG A 101 3.74 -8.68 1.13
CA ARG A 101 2.58 -9.50 1.47
C ARG A 101 1.79 -8.95 2.66
N TRP A 102 2.47 -8.43 3.66
CA TRP A 102 1.80 -7.88 4.83
C TRP A 102 1.09 -6.54 4.60
N MET A 103 1.31 -5.89 3.45
CA MET A 103 0.71 -4.60 3.09
C MET A 103 -0.24 -4.69 1.88
N GLU A 104 -0.70 -5.87 1.49
CA GLU A 104 -1.54 -6.07 0.29
C GLU A 104 -2.83 -5.24 0.30
N VAL A 105 -3.39 -4.96 1.45
CA VAL A 105 -4.63 -4.16 1.58
C VAL A 105 -4.54 -2.74 1.00
N VAL A 106 -3.33 -2.19 0.87
CA VAL A 106 -3.11 -0.85 0.28
C VAL A 106 -2.68 -0.90 -1.18
N ILE A 107 -2.45 -2.09 -1.73
CA ILE A 107 -1.91 -2.28 -3.07
C ILE A 107 -2.92 -1.90 -4.16
N ALA A 108 -4.17 -2.35 -4.04
CA ALA A 108 -5.17 -2.20 -5.09
C ALA A 108 -5.40 -0.74 -5.50
N PRO A 109 -5.72 0.20 -4.59
CA PRO A 109 -5.90 1.60 -4.98
C PRO A 109 -4.63 2.24 -5.53
N GLY A 110 -3.45 1.91 -4.97
CA GLY A 110 -2.16 2.40 -5.45
C GLY A 110 -1.82 1.91 -6.86
N LEU A 111 -2.09 0.63 -7.16
CA LEU A 111 -1.91 0.05 -8.49
C LEU A 111 -2.76 0.76 -9.55
N LEU A 112 -3.99 1.12 -9.19
CA LEU A 112 -4.96 1.75 -10.10
C LEU A 112 -4.80 3.27 -10.21
N GLY A 113 -3.97 3.88 -9.37
CA GLY A 113 -3.82 5.34 -9.30
C GLY A 113 -5.10 6.06 -8.87
N LEU A 114 -5.87 5.44 -7.97
CA LEU A 114 -7.07 6.01 -7.39
C LEU A 114 -6.71 6.96 -6.25
N PRO A 115 -7.46 8.05 -6.04
CA PRO A 115 -7.29 8.90 -4.88
C PRO A 115 -7.70 8.17 -3.60
N VAL A 116 -6.89 8.32 -2.55
CA VAL A 116 -7.12 7.73 -1.23
C VAL A 116 -6.87 8.76 -0.14
N VAL A 117 -7.79 8.87 0.79
CA VAL A 117 -7.57 9.57 2.06
C VAL A 117 -7.58 8.54 3.19
N ASN A 118 -6.54 8.56 4.00
CA ASN A 118 -6.47 7.73 5.20
C ASN A 118 -6.95 8.53 6.41
N ILE A 119 -7.91 7.99 7.13
CA ILE A 119 -8.51 8.61 8.32
C ILE A 119 -8.27 7.74 9.55
N PRO A 120 -8.02 8.33 10.74
CA PRO A 120 -7.94 7.57 11.99
C PRO A 120 -9.34 7.09 12.39
N ILE A 121 -9.42 5.84 12.86
CA ILE A 121 -10.70 5.24 13.32
C ILE A 121 -10.69 4.84 14.80
N GLY A 122 -9.59 5.06 15.48
CA GLY A 122 -9.48 4.80 16.91
C GLY A 122 -8.27 3.96 17.29
N PHE A 123 -8.36 3.44 18.51
CA PHE A 123 -7.37 2.59 19.13
C PHE A 123 -7.96 1.22 19.40
N GLY A 124 -7.12 0.19 19.43
CA GLY A 124 -7.55 -1.18 19.73
C GLY A 124 -6.43 -2.20 19.56
N GLY A 125 -6.81 -3.47 19.46
CA GLY A 125 -5.85 -4.57 19.39
C GLY A 125 -5.01 -4.74 20.64
N PRO A 126 -3.90 -5.48 20.56
CA PRO A 126 -2.94 -5.55 21.65
C PRO A 126 -2.34 -4.16 21.93
N ASN A 127 -2.29 -3.75 23.20
CA ASN A 127 -1.70 -2.49 23.66
C ASN A 127 -2.42 -1.20 23.18
N ASP A 128 -3.70 -1.30 22.82
CA ASP A 128 -4.52 -0.15 22.43
C ASP A 128 -3.85 0.76 21.40
N MET A 129 -3.39 0.15 20.31
CA MET A 129 -2.65 0.80 19.23
C MET A 129 -3.58 1.46 18.18
N PRO A 130 -3.13 2.52 17.51
CA PRO A 130 -3.96 3.22 16.51
C PRO A 130 -4.19 2.39 15.25
N MET A 131 -5.37 2.60 14.63
CA MET A 131 -5.71 2.05 13.32
C MET A 131 -6.32 3.14 12.45
N GLY A 132 -6.09 3.03 11.15
CA GLY A 132 -6.66 3.91 10.14
C GLY A 132 -7.58 3.17 9.17
N LEU A 133 -8.32 3.96 8.41
CA LEU A 133 -9.23 3.51 7.37
C LEU A 133 -8.94 4.25 6.07
N GLN A 134 -8.83 3.54 4.96
CA GLN A 134 -8.71 4.10 3.63
C GLN A 134 -10.11 4.43 3.09
N LEU A 135 -10.33 5.70 2.70
CA LEU A 135 -11.43 6.12 1.85
C LEU A 135 -10.90 6.20 0.42
N ILE A 136 -11.35 5.30 -0.44
CA ILE A 136 -10.88 5.16 -1.82
C ILE A 136 -11.97 5.69 -2.74
N GLY A 137 -11.64 6.67 -3.57
CA GLY A 137 -12.59 7.27 -4.49
C GLY A 137 -12.28 7.01 -5.96
N LYS A 138 -13.22 7.34 -6.83
CA LYS A 138 -12.96 7.28 -8.26
C LYS A 138 -11.95 8.37 -8.65
N ARG A 139 -11.29 8.20 -9.79
CA ARG A 139 -10.31 9.16 -10.31
C ARG A 139 -10.89 10.57 -10.36
N GLY A 140 -10.18 11.54 -9.78
CA GLY A 140 -10.59 12.96 -9.74
C GLY A 140 -11.56 13.31 -8.61
N SER A 141 -11.83 12.40 -7.67
CA SER A 141 -12.72 12.65 -6.53
C SER A 141 -12.00 13.16 -5.27
N ASP A 142 -10.78 13.68 -5.39
CA ASP A 142 -9.94 14.14 -4.28
C ASP A 142 -10.68 15.08 -3.34
N ALA A 143 -11.30 16.12 -3.89
CA ALA A 143 -12.07 17.10 -3.10
C ALA A 143 -13.28 16.48 -2.36
N LYS A 144 -13.91 15.43 -2.94
CA LYS A 144 -15.00 14.71 -2.29
C LYS A 144 -14.47 13.90 -1.10
N LEU A 145 -13.38 13.19 -1.29
CA LEU A 145 -12.74 12.40 -0.22
C LEU A 145 -12.27 13.28 0.93
N LEU A 146 -11.66 14.43 0.63
CA LEU A 146 -11.23 15.39 1.66
C LEU A 146 -12.42 15.93 2.46
N ARG A 147 -13.56 16.24 1.83
CA ARG A 147 -14.78 16.64 2.56
C ARG A 147 -15.32 15.52 3.44
N MET A 148 -15.31 14.27 2.96
CA MET A 148 -15.72 13.11 3.77
C MET A 148 -14.81 12.93 4.98
N ALA A 149 -13.49 13.04 4.78
CA ALA A 149 -12.51 12.96 5.86
C ALA A 149 -12.68 14.11 6.87
N GLN A 150 -12.98 15.32 6.42
CA GLN A 150 -13.24 16.46 7.29
C GLN A 150 -14.50 16.23 8.13
N THR A 151 -15.59 15.76 7.53
CA THR A 151 -16.83 15.42 8.27
C THR A 151 -16.57 14.33 9.31
N TRP A 152 -15.76 13.32 8.97
CA TRP A 152 -15.35 12.30 9.92
C TRP A 152 -14.56 12.88 11.08
N HIS A 153 -13.58 13.75 10.80
CA HIS A 153 -12.79 14.44 11.80
C HIS A 153 -13.69 15.24 12.77
N GLU A 154 -14.56 16.09 12.24
CA GLU A 154 -15.47 16.93 13.04
C GLU A 154 -16.44 16.12 13.90
N THR A 155 -16.83 14.93 13.43
CA THR A 155 -17.76 14.05 14.14
C THR A 155 -17.07 13.24 15.25
N THR A 156 -15.84 12.79 15.01
CA THR A 156 -15.17 11.80 15.87
C THR A 156 -14.08 12.39 16.74
N LEU A 157 -13.45 13.48 16.31
CA LEU A 157 -12.31 14.14 16.93
C LEU A 157 -11.12 13.16 17.19
N TRP A 158 -11.00 12.09 16.38
CA TRP A 158 -9.91 11.13 16.53
C TRP A 158 -8.52 11.75 16.41
N PRO A 159 -8.27 12.74 15.52
CA PRO A 159 -6.96 13.38 15.40
C PRO A 159 -6.50 14.12 16.67
N GLU A 160 -7.42 14.57 17.51
CA GLU A 160 -7.11 15.24 18.80
C GLU A 160 -6.84 14.24 19.93
N LYS A 161 -7.22 12.98 19.78
CA LYS A 161 -7.00 11.96 20.80
C LYS A 161 -5.55 11.48 20.76
N ARG A 162 -4.88 11.58 21.88
CA ARG A 162 -3.52 11.09 22.05
C ARG A 162 -3.54 9.58 22.36
N PRO A 163 -2.50 8.83 21.93
CA PRO A 163 -2.29 7.47 22.43
C PRO A 163 -2.22 7.46 23.98
N PRO A 164 -2.66 6.37 24.64
CA PRO A 164 -2.71 6.32 26.11
C PRO A 164 -1.39 6.55 26.84
N LEU A 165 -0.26 6.39 26.12
CA LEU A 165 1.10 6.53 26.67
C LEU A 165 1.74 7.90 26.43
N PHE A 166 0.98 8.87 25.87
CA PHE A 166 1.47 10.23 25.58
C PHE A 166 0.59 11.30 26.18
#